data_ae98e1b5bda57120088cfb6cc73ab24c
#
_entry.id   ae98e1b5bda57120088cfb6cc73ab24c
#
_cell.length_a   1.000
_cell.length_b   1.000
_cell.length_c   1.000
_cell.angle_alpha   90.00
_cell.angle_beta   90.00
_cell.angle_gamma   90.00
#
_symmetry.space_group_name_H-M   'P 1'
#
loop_
_entity.id
_entity.type
_entity.pdbx_description
1 polymer ?
#
loop_
_entity_poly.entity_id
_entity_poly.type
_entity_poly.pdbx_seq_one_letter_code
_entity_poly.pdbx_strand_id
1 'polypeptide(L)'
;VGAAHTSVPRWAPGVPAVDPAARWLALLGLGRRGAVTVEEWRSAAPDGVPVWVHTAPRADDDVLARLAAQVEGARVGWRLMVAGPEVDVLAARAVATRLGALESEIRVAVTSTRRRRVWCAHCRTTTETAQPVSGETPCRGCGRRLHVYAHVSRRQGAHLGFAADAEEPA
;
A
#
# COMPACT_ATOMS: atom_id res chain seq x y z
N VAL A 1 -24.19 7.02 -2.74
CA VAL A 1 -23.57 6.67 -1.45
C VAL A 1 -22.46 7.66 -1.22
N GLY A 2 -22.60 8.54 -0.19
CA GLY A 2 -21.63 9.61 0.07
C GLY A 2 -20.25 9.04 0.41
N ALA A 3 -19.18 9.67 -0.07
CA ALA A 3 -17.78 9.28 0.14
C ALA A 3 -17.38 9.15 1.63
N ALA A 4 -18.22 9.63 2.55
CA ALA A 4 -17.97 9.61 3.99
C ALA A 4 -18.00 8.19 4.62
N HIS A 5 -18.65 7.23 3.99
CA HIS A 5 -18.88 5.88 4.54
C HIS A 5 -18.15 4.78 3.77
N THR A 6 -17.06 5.11 3.06
CA THR A 6 -16.25 4.14 2.32
C THR A 6 -14.93 3.88 3.02
N SER A 7 -14.35 2.69 2.83
CA SER A 7 -13.00 2.34 3.30
C SER A 7 -11.90 2.73 2.32
N VAL A 8 -12.21 3.55 1.32
CA VAL A 8 -11.19 4.09 0.39
C VAL A 8 -10.23 4.98 1.19
N PRO A 9 -8.92 4.74 1.11
CA PRO A 9 -7.94 5.51 1.87
C PRO A 9 -8.01 6.99 1.49
N ARG A 10 -8.01 7.86 2.50
CA ARG A 10 -7.85 9.30 2.35
C ARG A 10 -6.42 9.62 2.73
N TRP A 11 -5.60 9.84 1.71
CA TRP A 11 -4.21 10.16 1.93
C TRP A 11 -4.08 11.60 2.43
N ALA A 12 -3.38 11.78 3.55
CA ALA A 12 -3.04 13.12 4.03
C ALA A 12 -2.16 13.83 2.99
N PRO A 13 -2.37 15.12 2.74
CA PRO A 13 -1.49 15.88 1.88
C PRO A 13 -0.10 16.01 2.52
N GLY A 14 0.94 16.02 1.67
CA GLY A 14 2.33 16.20 2.10
C GLY A 14 3.03 14.92 2.53
N VAL A 15 4.26 15.10 2.99
CA VAL A 15 5.15 14.04 3.48
C VAL A 15 5.07 14.02 5.01
N PRO A 16 4.70 12.91 5.65
CA PRO A 16 4.65 12.84 7.10
C PRO A 16 6.07 12.95 7.68
N ALA A 17 6.19 13.63 8.81
CA ALA A 17 7.45 13.68 9.56
C ALA A 17 7.83 12.29 10.10
N VAL A 18 9.12 12.07 10.31
CA VAL A 18 9.63 10.89 11.02
C VAL A 18 9.04 10.86 12.44
N ASP A 19 8.68 9.66 12.90
CA ASP A 19 8.16 9.48 14.27
C ASP A 19 9.30 9.67 15.29
N PRO A 20 9.24 10.72 16.14
CA PRO A 20 10.31 10.95 17.12
C PRO A 20 10.39 9.85 18.18
N ALA A 21 9.34 9.04 18.35
CA ALA A 21 9.33 7.92 19.26
C ALA A 21 9.86 6.61 18.64
N ALA A 22 10.30 6.65 17.38
CA ALA A 22 10.88 5.49 16.72
C ALA A 22 12.18 5.07 17.40
N ARG A 23 12.32 3.78 17.67
CA ARG A 23 13.56 3.14 18.16
C ARG A 23 14.25 2.33 17.06
N TRP A 24 13.54 2.09 15.97
CA TRP A 24 14.01 1.46 14.76
C TRP A 24 13.15 1.95 13.59
N LEU A 25 13.78 2.33 12.49
CA LEU A 25 13.09 2.80 11.29
C LEU A 25 13.31 1.85 10.12
N ALA A 26 12.23 1.47 9.46
CA ALA A 26 12.24 0.84 8.15
C ALA A 26 11.69 1.84 7.12
N LEU A 27 12.54 2.28 6.18
CA LEU A 27 12.22 3.27 5.16
C LEU A 27 12.18 2.59 3.80
N LEU A 28 11.01 2.59 3.13
CA LEU A 28 10.80 1.97 1.83
C LEU A 28 10.35 3.01 0.80
N GLY A 29 11.18 3.23 -0.22
CA GLY A 29 10.93 4.16 -1.32
C GLY A 29 10.62 3.44 -2.62
N LEU A 30 9.45 3.71 -3.20
CA LEU A 30 8.97 3.05 -4.40
C LEU A 30 8.77 4.07 -5.53
N GLY A 31 9.46 3.82 -6.65
CA GLY A 31 9.57 4.77 -7.73
C GLY A 31 10.45 5.98 -7.40
N ARG A 32 10.74 6.80 -8.40
CA ARG A 32 11.68 7.93 -8.29
C ARG A 32 11.30 8.92 -7.17
N ARG A 33 10.01 9.30 -7.07
CA ARG A 33 9.56 10.24 -6.03
C ARG A 33 9.63 9.62 -4.65
N GLY A 34 9.31 8.32 -4.52
CA GLY A 34 9.43 7.60 -3.26
C GLY A 34 10.86 7.52 -2.76
N ALA A 35 11.83 7.32 -3.67
CA ALA A 35 13.26 7.32 -3.32
C ALA A 35 13.72 8.68 -2.77
N VAL A 36 13.28 9.79 -3.36
CA VAL A 36 13.58 11.15 -2.87
C VAL A 36 13.01 11.35 -1.45
N THR A 37 11.75 10.98 -1.24
CA THR A 37 11.11 11.10 0.08
C THR A 37 11.81 10.27 1.15
N VAL A 38 12.26 9.07 0.80
CA VAL A 38 13.01 8.21 1.75
C VAL A 38 14.34 8.86 2.13
N GLU A 39 15.01 9.53 1.23
CA GLU A 39 16.26 10.25 1.55
C GLU A 39 16.02 11.44 2.50
N GLU A 40 14.91 12.16 2.33
CA GLU A 40 14.48 13.19 3.28
C GLU A 40 14.22 12.60 4.67
N TRP A 41 13.52 11.47 4.76
CA TRP A 41 13.28 10.79 6.03
C TRP A 41 14.56 10.24 6.67
N ARG A 42 15.46 9.69 5.85
CA ARG A 42 16.75 9.19 6.31
C ARG A 42 17.58 10.32 6.96
N SER A 43 17.59 11.48 6.32
CA SER A 43 18.28 12.66 6.82
C SER A 43 17.64 13.28 8.07
N ALA A 44 16.32 13.05 8.28
CA ALA A 44 15.57 13.51 9.43
C ALA A 44 15.43 12.44 10.54
N ALA A 45 16.07 11.29 10.38
CA ALA A 45 16.04 10.24 11.39
C ALA A 45 16.76 10.70 12.67
N PRO A 46 16.23 10.40 13.87
CA PRO A 46 16.89 10.74 15.12
C PRO A 46 18.26 10.08 15.24
N ASP A 47 19.21 10.79 15.84
CA ASP A 47 20.56 10.26 16.07
C ASP A 47 20.54 8.96 16.87
N GLY A 48 21.34 7.98 16.43
CA GLY A 48 21.47 6.69 17.09
C GLY A 48 20.32 5.69 16.86
N VAL A 49 19.27 6.09 16.11
CA VAL A 49 18.19 5.15 15.72
C VAL A 49 18.67 4.32 14.53
N PRO A 50 18.66 2.97 14.62
CA PRO A 50 18.97 2.11 13.48
C PRO A 50 17.94 2.30 12.37
N VAL A 51 18.44 2.46 11.13
CA VAL A 51 17.61 2.72 9.94
C VAL A 51 17.90 1.68 8.87
N TRP A 52 16.89 0.89 8.53
CA TRP A 52 16.91 0.11 7.29
C TRP A 52 16.32 0.95 6.15
N VAL A 53 17.03 1.01 5.03
CA VAL A 53 16.59 1.75 3.84
C VAL A 53 16.56 0.80 2.66
N HIS A 54 15.45 0.81 1.93
CA HIS A 54 15.35 0.14 0.64
C HIS A 54 14.60 1.01 -0.36
N THR A 55 15.14 1.10 -1.59
CA THR A 55 14.49 1.80 -2.69
C THR A 55 14.41 0.88 -3.91
N ALA A 56 13.26 0.91 -4.59
CA ALA A 56 13.02 0.09 -5.78
C ALA A 56 12.08 0.81 -6.76
N PRO A 57 12.05 0.42 -8.04
CA PRO A 57 11.11 0.98 -9.00
C PRO A 57 9.65 0.74 -8.64
N ARG A 58 9.33 -0.38 -7.99
CA ARG A 58 7.97 -0.83 -7.62
C ARG A 58 8.03 -1.86 -6.47
N ALA A 59 6.87 -2.14 -5.86
CA ALA A 59 6.72 -3.18 -4.86
C ALA A 59 6.50 -4.54 -5.55
N ASP A 60 7.56 -5.14 -6.09
CA ASP A 60 7.54 -6.52 -6.58
C ASP A 60 7.73 -7.53 -5.43
N ASP A 61 7.70 -8.81 -5.78
CA ASP A 61 7.75 -9.90 -4.79
C ASP A 61 9.06 -9.91 -3.99
N ASP A 62 10.21 -9.56 -4.61
CA ASP A 62 11.51 -9.48 -3.91
C ASP A 62 11.50 -8.33 -2.88
N VAL A 63 11.04 -7.16 -3.28
CA VAL A 63 10.89 -5.99 -2.39
C VAL A 63 9.96 -6.31 -1.22
N LEU A 64 8.83 -6.97 -1.50
CA LEU A 64 7.86 -7.33 -0.47
C LEU A 64 8.40 -8.41 0.48
N ALA A 65 9.21 -9.36 -0.02
CA ALA A 65 9.90 -10.34 0.82
C ALA A 65 10.94 -9.68 1.74
N ARG A 66 11.72 -8.71 1.23
CA ARG A 66 12.65 -7.92 2.06
C ARG A 66 11.92 -7.13 3.16
N LEU A 67 10.78 -6.51 2.83
CA LEU A 67 9.94 -5.85 3.82
C LEU A 67 9.42 -6.84 4.86
N ALA A 68 8.96 -8.01 4.43
CA ALA A 68 8.47 -9.05 5.33
C ALA A 68 9.53 -9.42 6.38
N ALA A 69 10.78 -9.64 5.97
CA ALA A 69 11.89 -9.93 6.87
C ALA A 69 12.14 -8.81 7.91
N GLN A 70 11.93 -7.54 7.52
CA GLN A 70 12.01 -6.40 8.46
C GLN A 70 10.89 -6.42 9.49
N VAL A 71 9.66 -6.76 9.08
CA VAL A 71 8.51 -6.85 9.99
C VAL A 71 8.65 -8.03 10.94
N GLU A 72 9.09 -9.19 10.47
CA GLU A 72 9.32 -10.39 11.29
C GLU A 72 10.40 -10.15 12.36
N GLY A 73 11.41 -9.35 12.04
CA GLY A 73 12.46 -8.92 12.97
C GLY A 73 12.06 -7.77 13.90
N ALA A 74 10.87 -7.18 13.73
CA ALA A 74 10.45 -5.98 14.44
C ALA A 74 10.39 -6.17 15.96
N ARG A 75 10.70 -5.11 16.70
CA ARG A 75 10.60 -5.01 18.16
C ARG A 75 9.81 -3.77 18.54
N VAL A 76 9.45 -3.66 19.80
CA VAL A 76 8.73 -2.47 20.32
C VAL A 76 9.48 -1.18 19.97
N GLY A 77 8.76 -0.26 19.33
CA GLY A 77 9.33 0.99 18.84
C GLY A 77 9.76 0.96 17.37
N TRP A 78 9.59 -0.19 16.67
CA TRP A 78 9.76 -0.23 15.22
C TRP A 78 8.71 0.62 14.51
N ARG A 79 9.11 1.29 13.45
CA ARG A 79 8.22 2.09 12.59
C ARG A 79 8.53 1.85 11.13
N LEU A 80 7.49 1.70 10.33
CA LEU A 80 7.57 1.61 8.86
C LEU A 80 7.15 2.94 8.24
N MET A 81 7.97 3.45 7.34
CA MET A 81 7.62 4.59 6.50
C MET A 81 7.75 4.19 5.04
N VAL A 82 6.66 4.33 4.28
CA VAL A 82 6.60 3.93 2.86
C VAL A 82 6.23 5.13 2.01
N ALA A 83 7.05 5.42 0.99
CA ALA A 83 6.76 6.45 0.01
C ALA A 83 6.68 5.85 -1.40
N GLY A 84 5.64 6.21 -2.17
CA GLY A 84 5.49 5.71 -3.53
C GLY A 84 4.08 5.86 -4.10
N PRO A 85 3.84 5.31 -5.31
CA PRO A 85 2.49 5.21 -5.87
C PRO A 85 1.55 4.42 -4.96
N GLU A 86 0.27 4.76 -4.96
CA GLU A 86 -0.76 4.10 -4.16
C GLU A 86 -0.76 2.57 -4.29
N VAL A 87 -0.59 2.06 -5.51
CA VAL A 87 -0.54 0.61 -5.79
C VAL A 87 0.58 -0.08 -5.00
N ASP A 88 1.74 0.53 -4.93
CA ASP A 88 2.92 0.00 -4.25
C ASP A 88 2.81 0.17 -2.72
N VAL A 89 2.36 1.34 -2.27
CA VAL A 89 2.11 1.65 -0.85
C VAL A 89 1.07 0.68 -0.27
N LEU A 90 -0.02 0.41 -0.97
CA LEU A 90 -1.05 -0.54 -0.53
C LEU A 90 -0.50 -1.97 -0.47
N ALA A 91 0.36 -2.39 -1.41
CA ALA A 91 1.01 -3.70 -1.38
C ALA A 91 1.91 -3.85 -0.15
N ALA A 92 2.77 -2.86 0.10
CA ALA A 92 3.68 -2.85 1.24
C ALA A 92 2.91 -2.86 2.58
N ARG A 93 1.89 -2.00 2.73
CA ARG A 93 1.03 -1.99 3.94
C ARG A 93 0.34 -3.33 4.17
N ALA A 94 -0.17 -3.98 3.12
CA ALA A 94 -0.82 -5.27 3.24
C ALA A 94 0.13 -6.36 3.76
N VAL A 95 1.39 -6.37 3.30
CA VAL A 95 2.41 -7.28 3.82
C VAL A 95 2.66 -7.00 5.30
N ALA A 96 2.95 -5.75 5.66
CA ALA A 96 3.23 -5.38 7.04
C ALA A 96 2.06 -5.72 7.99
N THR A 97 0.83 -5.37 7.60
CA THR A 97 -0.38 -5.65 8.40
C THR A 97 -0.65 -7.16 8.55
N ARG A 98 -0.43 -7.96 7.50
CA ARG A 98 -0.58 -9.43 7.61
C ARG A 98 0.41 -10.07 8.55
N LEU A 99 1.58 -9.49 8.71
CA LEU A 99 2.64 -9.94 9.61
C LEU A 99 2.54 -9.31 11.02
N GLY A 100 1.48 -8.56 11.29
CA GLY A 100 1.15 -8.08 12.63
C GLY A 100 1.55 -6.63 12.92
N ALA A 101 2.11 -5.87 11.97
CA ALA A 101 2.36 -4.44 12.17
C ALA A 101 1.04 -3.68 12.37
N LEU A 102 1.02 -2.81 13.37
CA LEU A 102 -0.14 -1.99 13.70
C LEU A 102 -0.24 -0.79 12.74
N GLU A 103 -1.45 -0.31 12.51
CA GLU A 103 -1.71 0.88 11.68
C GLU A 103 -0.92 2.11 12.19
N SER A 104 -0.82 2.26 13.51
CA SER A 104 -0.06 3.34 14.17
C SER A 104 1.45 3.26 13.97
N GLU A 105 1.96 2.11 13.56
CA GLU A 105 3.38 1.89 13.27
C GLU A 105 3.75 2.17 11.82
N ILE A 106 2.76 2.44 10.96
CA ILE A 106 2.94 2.63 9.52
C ILE A 106 2.58 4.05 9.11
N ARG A 107 3.55 4.78 8.57
CA ARG A 107 3.34 6.08 7.94
C ARG A 107 3.57 6.00 6.44
N VAL A 108 2.77 6.73 5.66
CA VAL A 108 2.83 6.66 4.20
C VAL A 108 2.84 8.04 3.57
N ALA A 109 3.62 8.18 2.48
CA ALA A 109 3.59 9.30 1.56
C ALA A 109 3.20 8.80 0.16
N VAL A 110 1.97 9.07 -0.27
CA VAL A 110 1.48 8.63 -1.58
C VAL A 110 1.86 9.64 -2.64
N THR A 111 2.65 9.22 -3.62
CA THR A 111 3.18 10.10 -4.68
C THR A 111 2.31 10.14 -5.93
N SER A 112 1.40 9.18 -6.11
CA SER A 112 0.48 9.10 -7.24
C SER A 112 -0.69 8.16 -6.95
N THR A 113 -1.90 8.55 -7.33
CA THR A 113 -3.14 7.74 -7.24
C THR A 113 -3.68 7.33 -8.62
N ARG A 114 -2.84 7.41 -9.68
CA ARG A 114 -3.26 7.14 -11.07
C ARG A 114 -3.61 5.69 -11.33
N ARG A 115 -3.05 4.76 -10.57
CA ARG A 115 -3.30 3.33 -10.70
C ARG A 115 -3.83 2.79 -9.38
N ARG A 116 -4.65 1.75 -9.48
CA ARG A 116 -5.29 1.06 -8.35
C ARG A 116 -5.00 -0.42 -8.41
N ARG A 117 -5.07 -1.05 -7.27
CA ARG A 117 -5.09 -2.52 -7.12
C ARG A 117 -6.54 -2.95 -6.95
N VAL A 118 -6.98 -3.94 -7.72
CA VAL A 118 -8.34 -4.51 -7.65
C VAL A 118 -8.21 -6.01 -7.40
N TRP A 119 -8.71 -6.45 -6.27
CA TRP A 119 -8.69 -7.86 -5.88
C TRP A 119 -9.97 -8.55 -6.37
N CYS A 120 -9.80 -9.61 -7.16
CA CYS A 120 -10.90 -10.40 -7.69
C CYS A 120 -11.40 -11.38 -6.63
N ALA A 121 -12.66 -11.26 -6.24
CA ALA A 121 -13.29 -12.17 -5.28
C ALA A 121 -13.40 -13.62 -5.82
N HIS A 122 -13.48 -13.81 -7.15
CA HIS A 122 -13.63 -15.12 -7.78
C HIS A 122 -12.31 -15.92 -7.78
N CYS A 123 -11.22 -15.37 -8.36
CA CYS A 123 -9.96 -16.10 -8.51
C CYS A 123 -8.84 -15.63 -7.56
N ARG A 124 -9.12 -14.65 -6.68
CA ARG A 124 -8.20 -14.08 -5.67
C ARG A 124 -6.95 -13.42 -6.25
N THR A 125 -6.91 -13.17 -7.56
CA THR A 125 -5.82 -12.44 -8.22
C THR A 125 -6.04 -10.94 -8.06
N THR A 126 -4.97 -10.19 -7.82
CA THR A 126 -4.98 -8.72 -7.81
C THR A 126 -4.57 -8.20 -9.18
N THR A 127 -5.40 -7.35 -9.78
CA THR A 127 -5.16 -6.66 -11.04
C THR A 127 -4.82 -5.20 -10.77
N GLU A 128 -3.82 -4.64 -11.44
CA GLU A 128 -3.57 -3.21 -11.44
C GLU A 128 -4.28 -2.54 -12.62
N THR A 129 -4.93 -1.42 -12.35
CA THR A 129 -5.70 -0.68 -13.36
C THR A 129 -5.60 0.83 -13.17
N ALA A 130 -5.81 1.58 -14.26
CA ALA A 130 -6.00 3.04 -14.23
C ALA A 130 -7.48 3.42 -14.10
N GLN A 131 -8.40 2.45 -14.12
CA GLN A 131 -9.83 2.72 -14.02
C GLN A 131 -10.17 3.38 -12.66
N PRO A 132 -11.08 4.36 -12.65
CA PRO A 132 -11.54 4.99 -11.41
C PRO A 132 -12.34 4.01 -10.54
N VAL A 133 -12.61 4.41 -9.30
CA VAL A 133 -13.67 3.79 -8.50
C VAL A 133 -14.98 3.88 -9.27
N SER A 134 -15.79 2.84 -9.24
CA SER A 134 -16.98 2.63 -10.04
C SER A 134 -16.72 2.37 -11.55
N GLY A 135 -15.46 2.31 -11.98
CA GLY A 135 -15.10 1.84 -13.32
C GLY A 135 -14.98 0.32 -13.37
N GLU A 136 -14.73 -0.21 -14.56
CA GLU A 136 -14.56 -1.64 -14.78
C GLU A 136 -13.18 -1.98 -15.35
N THR A 137 -12.68 -3.15 -14.98
CA THR A 137 -11.40 -3.67 -15.50
C THR A 137 -11.47 -5.19 -15.66
N PRO A 138 -10.86 -5.77 -16.72
CA PRO A 138 -10.75 -7.21 -16.81
C PRO A 138 -9.80 -7.75 -15.75
N CYS A 139 -10.17 -8.85 -15.11
CA CYS A 139 -9.30 -9.57 -14.19
C CYS A 139 -8.16 -10.24 -14.97
N ARG A 140 -6.91 -9.96 -14.60
CA ARG A 140 -5.74 -10.59 -15.24
C ARG A 140 -5.64 -12.10 -15.00
N GLY A 141 -6.35 -12.64 -14.01
CA GLY A 141 -6.30 -14.07 -13.67
C GLY A 141 -7.41 -14.88 -14.34
N CYS A 142 -8.66 -14.42 -14.30
CA CYS A 142 -9.80 -15.19 -14.82
C CYS A 142 -10.58 -14.52 -15.95
N GLY A 143 -10.15 -13.34 -16.42
CA GLY A 143 -10.77 -12.61 -17.51
C GLY A 143 -12.09 -11.91 -17.19
N ARG A 144 -12.74 -12.19 -16.06
CA ARG A 144 -14.03 -11.57 -15.69
C ARG A 144 -13.90 -10.05 -15.63
N ARG A 145 -14.92 -9.33 -16.08
CA ARG A 145 -15.04 -7.89 -15.86
C ARG A 145 -15.32 -7.65 -14.39
N LEU A 146 -14.45 -6.87 -13.76
CA LEU A 146 -14.54 -6.50 -12.35
C LEU A 146 -14.97 -5.04 -12.24
N HIS A 147 -16.01 -4.79 -11.47
CA HIS A 147 -16.34 -3.46 -10.99
C HIS A 147 -15.37 -3.05 -9.88
N VAL A 148 -14.75 -1.87 -9.99
CA VAL A 148 -13.84 -1.32 -8.97
C VAL A 148 -14.65 -0.72 -7.84
N TYR A 149 -14.83 -1.46 -6.76
CA TYR A 149 -15.70 -1.06 -5.66
C TYR A 149 -15.05 0.00 -4.76
N ALA A 150 -15.91 0.88 -4.19
CA ALA A 150 -15.49 1.92 -3.24
C ALA A 150 -15.21 1.34 -1.84
N HIS A 151 -14.53 0.20 -1.80
CA HIS A 151 -14.14 -0.48 -0.57
C HIS A 151 -12.74 -1.08 -0.74
N VAL A 152 -11.81 -0.67 0.13
CA VAL A 152 -10.43 -1.18 0.14
C VAL A 152 -10.24 -2.14 1.31
N SER A 153 -9.86 -3.36 0.99
CA SER A 153 -9.42 -4.33 2.00
C SER A 153 -7.99 -4.00 2.43
N ARG A 154 -7.78 -3.66 3.69
CA ARG A 154 -6.43 -3.43 4.25
C ARG A 154 -5.56 -4.67 4.15
N ARG A 155 -6.14 -5.85 4.38
CA ARG A 155 -5.44 -7.14 4.31
C ARG A 155 -4.97 -7.50 2.89
N GLN A 156 -5.78 -7.15 1.86
CA GLN A 156 -5.43 -7.39 0.46
C GLN A 156 -4.61 -6.23 -0.13
N GLY A 157 -4.64 -5.06 0.50
CA GLY A 157 -4.06 -3.84 -0.05
C GLY A 157 -4.65 -3.51 -1.42
N ALA A 158 -5.96 -3.67 -1.58
CA ALA A 158 -6.63 -3.53 -2.87
C ALA A 158 -8.10 -3.15 -2.70
N HIS A 159 -8.65 -2.47 -3.71
CA HIS A 159 -10.09 -2.35 -3.86
C HIS A 159 -10.72 -3.75 -4.06
N LEU A 160 -11.89 -3.97 -3.51
CA LEU A 160 -12.64 -5.18 -3.81
C LEU A 160 -13.17 -5.08 -5.25
N GLY A 161 -12.98 -6.14 -6.01
CA GLY A 161 -13.50 -6.31 -7.36
C GLY A 161 -14.51 -7.46 -7.38
N PHE A 162 -15.73 -7.18 -7.79
CA PHE A 162 -16.75 -8.20 -8.03
C PHE A 162 -17.14 -8.21 -9.51
N ALA A 163 -17.73 -9.31 -9.97
CA ALA A 163 -18.14 -9.45 -11.36
C ALA A 163 -19.17 -8.35 -11.72
N ALA A 164 -18.92 -7.62 -12.80
CA ALA A 164 -19.79 -6.51 -13.23
C ALA A 164 -21.21 -6.99 -13.61
N ASP A 165 -21.32 -8.26 -13.99
CA ASP A 165 -22.57 -8.95 -14.36
C ASP A 165 -23.22 -9.73 -13.19
N ALA A 166 -22.74 -9.56 -11.96
CA ALA A 166 -23.23 -10.34 -10.82
C ALA A 166 -24.71 -10.11 -10.44
N GLU A 167 -25.27 -8.98 -10.87
CA GLU A 167 -26.67 -8.61 -10.60
C GLU A 167 -27.58 -8.77 -11.86
N GLU A 168 -27.03 -9.20 -12.98
CA GLU A 168 -27.85 -9.53 -14.16
C GLU A 168 -28.56 -10.89 -13.91
N PRO A 169 -29.90 -10.96 -13.87
CA PRO A 169 -30.61 -12.23 -13.77
C PRO A 169 -30.29 -13.08 -15.02
N ALA A 170 -30.05 -14.36 -14.80
CA ALA A 170 -29.81 -15.35 -15.85
C ALA A 170 -31.06 -15.56 -16.71
#